data_a85345fe3d013f9f20f7510b9805209b
#
_entry.id   a85345fe3d013f9f20f7510b9805209b
#
_cell.length_a   1.000
_cell.length_b   1.000
_cell.length_c   1.000
_cell.angle_alpha   90.00
_cell.angle_beta   90.00
_cell.angle_gamma   90.00
#
_symmetry.space_group_name_H-M   'P 1'
#
loop_
_entity.id
_entity.type
_entity.pdbx_description
1 polymer ?
#
loop_
_entity_poly.entity_id
_entity_poly.type
_entity_poly.pdbx_seq_one_letter_code
_entity_poly.pdbx_strand_id
1 'polypeptide(L)'
;MMFKKRENDEMNDSMLSDNEGEFGSDQKEERDIRIEALQTELEQTKDQLLRRTAEMDNMRRRHQQESMQLILEGNKRLILELLATIDDLERTLTFVKPDEKTPLTDGIELVYKNFQKILEKNNVKPFESIGHAFDVHLHDALMEEAREDVKPGTITNEIQKGYMMGDQVLRHAKVIVAKNGADE
;
A
#
# COMPACT_ATOMS: atom_id res chain seq x y z
N MET A 1 23.81 -92.88 36.04
CA MET A 1 24.57 -91.72 35.46
C MET A 1 23.82 -90.97 34.39
N MET A 2 22.57 -91.29 34.03
CA MET A 2 21.76 -90.68 32.96
C MET A 2 20.80 -89.62 33.45
N PHE A 3 20.41 -89.56 34.71
CA PHE A 3 19.42 -88.58 35.23
C PHE A 3 20.02 -87.19 35.51
N LYS A 4 21.26 -87.02 35.81
CA LYS A 4 21.92 -85.76 36.11
C LYS A 4 22.21 -84.89 34.87
N LYS A 5 22.16 -85.43 33.66
CA LYS A 5 22.46 -84.73 32.42
C LYS A 5 21.21 -84.00 31.85
N ARG A 6 20.01 -84.54 32.16
CA ARG A 6 18.74 -83.91 31.71
C ARG A 6 18.37 -82.64 32.51
N GLU A 7 18.62 -82.67 33.85
CA GLU A 7 18.32 -81.48 34.68
C GLU A 7 19.24 -80.28 34.36
N ASN A 8 20.50 -80.51 33.95
CA ASN A 8 21.37 -79.40 33.54
C ASN A 8 21.05 -78.83 32.15
N ASP A 9 20.57 -79.69 31.23
CA ASP A 9 20.18 -79.20 29.91
C ASP A 9 18.87 -78.39 29.93
N GLU A 10 17.86 -78.73 30.77
CA GLU A 10 16.63 -77.99 30.98
C GLU A 10 16.83 -76.65 31.74
N MET A 11 17.83 -76.64 32.70
CA MET A 11 18.15 -75.42 33.44
C MET A 11 18.96 -74.42 32.58
N ASN A 12 19.73 -74.89 31.62
CA ASN A 12 20.49 -74.05 30.71
C ASN A 12 19.65 -73.51 29.59
N ASP A 13 18.61 -74.24 29.16
CA ASP A 13 17.66 -73.81 28.13
C ASP A 13 16.67 -72.72 28.67
N SER A 14 16.25 -72.85 29.96
CA SER A 14 15.42 -71.84 30.62
C SER A 14 16.19 -70.51 30.88
N MET A 15 17.48 -70.56 31.21
CA MET A 15 18.30 -69.35 31.39
C MET A 15 18.63 -68.66 30.09
N LEU A 16 18.64 -69.31 28.93
CA LEU A 16 18.85 -68.72 27.63
C LEU A 16 17.59 -68.07 27.11
N SER A 17 16.37 -68.64 27.36
CA SER A 17 15.10 -68.10 26.95
C SER A 17 14.72 -66.83 27.73
N ASP A 18 15.05 -66.74 29.02
CA ASP A 18 14.78 -65.55 29.84
C ASP A 18 15.70 -64.39 29.46
N ASN A 19 16.94 -64.64 29.04
CA ASN A 19 17.88 -63.56 28.66
C ASN A 19 17.64 -63.03 27.26
N GLU A 20 17.05 -63.79 26.33
CA GLU A 20 16.61 -63.26 25.01
C GLU A 20 15.36 -62.43 25.10
N GLY A 21 14.47 -62.70 26.06
CA GLY A 21 13.27 -61.92 26.34
C GLY A 21 13.56 -60.52 26.91
N GLU A 22 14.48 -60.40 27.85
CA GLU A 22 14.90 -59.14 28.47
C GLU A 22 15.67 -58.26 27.48
N PHE A 23 16.59 -58.81 26.68
CA PHE A 23 17.32 -58.04 25.64
C PHE A 23 16.44 -57.53 24.52
N GLY A 24 15.33 -58.21 24.19
CA GLY A 24 14.35 -57.80 23.21
C GLY A 24 13.41 -56.69 23.73
N SER A 25 13.11 -56.68 25.02
CA SER A 25 12.24 -55.67 25.66
C SER A 25 12.93 -54.30 25.76
N ASP A 26 14.19 -54.28 26.20
CA ASP A 26 14.96 -53.04 26.35
C ASP A 26 15.20 -52.34 24.99
N GLN A 27 15.49 -53.09 23.94
CA GLN A 27 15.63 -52.54 22.59
C GLN A 27 14.31 -52.02 22.02
N LYS A 28 13.19 -52.59 22.42
CA LYS A 28 11.87 -52.14 22.00
C LYS A 28 11.48 -50.84 22.71
N GLU A 29 11.73 -50.77 24.01
CA GLU A 29 11.50 -49.52 24.79
C GLU A 29 12.38 -48.38 24.30
N GLU A 30 13.64 -48.62 24.00
CA GLU A 30 14.55 -47.58 23.46
C GLU A 30 14.11 -47.09 22.09
N ARG A 31 13.59 -47.97 21.24
CA ARG A 31 12.98 -47.57 19.92
C ARG A 31 11.71 -46.77 20.11
N ASP A 32 10.82 -47.17 21.02
CA ASP A 32 9.55 -46.47 21.26
C ASP A 32 9.81 -45.06 21.81
N ILE A 33 10.72 -44.88 22.74
CA ILE A 33 11.20 -43.60 23.26
C ILE A 33 11.76 -42.73 22.09
N ARG A 34 12.54 -43.35 21.22
CA ARG A 34 13.13 -42.64 20.07
C ARG A 34 12.06 -42.18 19.06
N ILE A 35 11.05 -43.01 18.79
CA ILE A 35 9.94 -42.71 17.93
C ILE A 35 9.13 -41.53 18.49
N GLU A 36 8.84 -41.54 19.80
CA GLU A 36 8.07 -40.48 20.47
C GLU A 36 8.85 -39.13 20.43
N ALA A 37 10.16 -39.17 20.68
CA ALA A 37 11.03 -38.00 20.57
C ALA A 37 11.04 -37.42 19.14
N LEU A 38 11.17 -38.28 18.12
CA LEU A 38 11.15 -37.86 16.72
C LEU A 38 9.77 -37.32 16.28
N GLN A 39 8.70 -37.92 16.79
CA GLN A 39 7.33 -37.40 16.51
C GLN A 39 7.14 -36.02 17.12
N THR A 40 7.60 -35.81 18.37
CA THR A 40 7.54 -34.48 19.02
C THR A 40 8.36 -33.44 18.26
N GLU A 41 9.57 -33.78 17.82
CA GLU A 41 10.42 -32.90 17.01
C GLU A 41 9.78 -32.58 15.67
N LEU A 42 9.15 -33.56 15.03
CA LEU A 42 8.43 -33.39 13.79
C LEU A 42 7.23 -32.43 13.94
N GLU A 43 6.46 -32.57 15.01
CA GLU A 43 5.32 -31.66 15.29
C GLU A 43 5.80 -30.24 15.55
N GLN A 44 6.83 -30.07 16.37
CA GLN A 44 7.43 -28.76 16.63
C GLN A 44 7.97 -28.12 15.34
N THR A 45 8.60 -28.90 14.48
CA THR A 45 9.13 -28.40 13.19
C THR A 45 8.00 -28.01 12.24
N LYS A 46 6.92 -28.80 12.20
CA LYS A 46 5.73 -28.47 11.41
C LYS A 46 5.07 -27.18 11.89
N ASP A 47 4.92 -26.99 13.20
CA ASP A 47 4.35 -25.77 13.78
C ASP A 47 5.22 -24.55 13.47
N GLN A 48 6.53 -24.67 13.60
CA GLN A 48 7.46 -23.61 13.22
C GLN A 48 7.38 -23.27 11.73
N LEU A 49 7.26 -24.27 10.86
CA LEU A 49 7.11 -24.09 9.41
C LEU A 49 5.81 -23.35 9.09
N LEU A 50 4.70 -23.78 9.66
CA LEU A 50 3.39 -23.13 9.50
C LEU A 50 3.44 -21.66 9.93
N ARG A 51 4.01 -21.40 11.09
CA ARG A 51 4.16 -20.03 11.60
C ARG A 51 5.02 -19.17 10.68
N ARG A 52 6.19 -19.68 10.25
CA ARG A 52 7.07 -18.95 9.32
C ARG A 52 6.41 -18.71 7.97
N THR A 53 5.64 -19.66 7.47
CA THR A 53 4.90 -19.50 6.21
C THR A 53 3.86 -18.39 6.34
N ALA A 54 3.09 -18.37 7.45
CA ALA A 54 2.14 -17.30 7.72
C ALA A 54 2.81 -15.92 7.86
N GLU A 55 3.95 -15.84 8.55
CA GLU A 55 4.74 -14.62 8.67
C GLU A 55 5.26 -14.13 7.30
N MET A 56 5.74 -15.04 6.45
CA MET A 56 6.16 -14.71 5.07
C MET A 56 5.02 -14.21 4.21
N ASP A 57 3.84 -14.82 4.28
CA ASP A 57 2.67 -14.36 3.53
C ASP A 57 2.21 -12.95 3.99
N ASN A 58 2.21 -12.70 5.28
CA ASN A 58 1.92 -11.38 5.83
C ASN A 58 2.96 -10.33 5.37
N MET A 59 4.23 -10.69 5.41
CA MET A 59 5.32 -9.83 4.96
C MET A 59 5.19 -9.53 3.45
N ARG A 60 4.87 -10.54 2.63
CA ARG A 60 4.66 -10.38 1.19
C ARG A 60 3.51 -9.43 0.87
N ARG A 61 2.38 -9.56 1.57
CA ARG A 61 1.22 -8.65 1.41
C ARG A 61 1.59 -7.22 1.78
N ARG A 62 2.29 -7.05 2.90
CA ARG A 62 2.76 -5.72 3.34
C ARG A 62 3.70 -5.10 2.32
N HIS A 63 4.70 -5.84 1.83
CA HIS A 63 5.61 -5.35 0.80
C HIS A 63 4.92 -4.95 -0.51
N GLN A 64 3.89 -5.68 -0.92
CA GLN A 64 3.10 -5.31 -2.09
C GLN A 64 2.38 -3.98 -1.87
N GLN A 65 1.79 -3.78 -0.70
CA GLN A 65 1.12 -2.50 -0.36
C GLN A 65 2.11 -1.34 -0.29
N GLU A 66 3.25 -1.51 0.38
CA GLU A 66 4.33 -0.53 0.47
C GLU A 66 4.87 -0.16 -0.93
N SER A 67 5.09 -1.16 -1.79
CA SER A 67 5.55 -0.93 -3.16
C SER A 67 4.54 -0.13 -4.00
N MET A 68 3.24 -0.44 -3.89
CA MET A 68 2.20 0.35 -4.55
C MET A 68 2.16 1.79 -4.05
N GLN A 69 2.28 2.00 -2.74
CA GLN A 69 2.33 3.34 -2.15
C GLN A 69 3.54 4.15 -2.65
N LEU A 70 4.72 3.54 -2.70
CA LEU A 70 5.92 4.19 -3.21
C LEU A 70 5.78 4.61 -4.68
N ILE A 71 5.16 3.78 -5.52
CA ILE A 71 4.89 4.12 -6.92
C ILE A 71 3.90 5.29 -7.02
N LEU A 72 2.84 5.28 -6.22
CA LEU A 72 1.86 6.37 -6.18
C LEU A 72 2.49 7.69 -5.72
N GLU A 73 3.29 7.66 -4.67
CA GLU A 73 4.00 8.84 -4.16
C GLU A 73 5.01 9.39 -5.17
N GLY A 74 5.76 8.52 -5.85
CA GLY A 74 6.69 8.92 -6.91
C GLY A 74 5.98 9.60 -8.07
N ASN A 75 4.86 9.03 -8.53
CA ASN A 75 4.03 9.61 -9.58
C ASN A 75 3.42 10.95 -9.16
N LYS A 76 2.92 11.05 -7.92
CA LYS A 76 2.37 12.27 -7.34
C LYS A 76 3.37 13.43 -7.41
N ARG A 77 4.60 13.19 -6.97
CA ARG A 77 5.66 14.22 -7.01
C ARG A 77 5.96 14.69 -8.42
N LEU A 78 6.13 13.77 -9.37
CA LEU A 78 6.37 14.12 -10.77
C LEU A 78 5.22 14.92 -11.37
N ILE A 79 3.97 14.52 -11.10
CA ILE A 79 2.79 15.22 -11.60
C ILE A 79 2.73 16.64 -11.02
N LEU A 80 3.02 16.82 -9.72
CA LEU A 80 3.05 18.15 -9.09
C LEU A 80 4.06 19.09 -9.77
N GLU A 81 5.22 18.59 -10.14
CA GLU A 81 6.22 19.37 -10.88
C GLU A 81 5.74 19.71 -12.30
N LEU A 82 5.06 18.79 -12.98
CA LEU A 82 4.46 19.04 -14.30
C LEU A 82 3.30 20.01 -14.26
N LEU A 83 2.48 20.01 -13.20
CA LEU A 83 1.37 20.93 -13.05
C LEU A 83 1.81 22.40 -13.07
N ALA A 84 3.01 22.72 -12.57
CA ALA A 84 3.54 24.08 -12.66
C ALA A 84 3.72 24.54 -14.12
N THR A 85 4.23 23.63 -14.97
CA THR A 85 4.38 23.91 -16.42
C THR A 85 3.02 24.04 -17.12
N ILE A 86 2.05 23.23 -16.71
CA ILE A 86 0.68 23.29 -17.26
C ILE A 86 -0.01 24.61 -16.87
N ASP A 87 0.19 25.07 -15.63
CA ASP A 87 -0.30 26.39 -15.19
C ASP A 87 0.29 27.52 -16.02
N ASP A 88 1.58 27.45 -16.36
CA ASP A 88 2.24 28.44 -17.20
C ASP A 88 1.68 28.46 -18.63
N LEU A 89 1.38 27.28 -19.20
CA LEU A 89 0.71 27.17 -20.49
C LEU A 89 -0.72 27.75 -20.43
N GLU A 90 -1.47 27.43 -19.40
CA GLU A 90 -2.83 27.96 -19.19
C GLU A 90 -2.80 29.48 -19.07
N ARG A 91 -1.90 30.01 -18.23
CA ARG A 91 -1.70 31.44 -18.08
C ARG A 91 -1.35 32.11 -19.41
N THR A 92 -0.47 31.49 -20.20
CA THR A 92 -0.10 32.01 -21.53
C THR A 92 -1.33 32.09 -22.44
N LEU A 93 -2.18 31.08 -22.43
CA LEU A 93 -3.41 31.06 -23.24
C LEU A 93 -4.42 32.10 -22.78
N THR A 94 -4.48 32.48 -21.49
CA THR A 94 -5.40 33.54 -21.01
C THR A 94 -5.00 34.94 -21.50
N PHE A 95 -3.72 35.16 -21.86
CA PHE A 95 -3.29 36.44 -22.43
C PHE A 95 -3.56 36.57 -23.93
N VAL A 96 -3.92 35.47 -24.62
CA VAL A 96 -4.25 35.51 -26.06
C VAL A 96 -5.66 36.01 -26.24
N LYS A 97 -5.79 37.20 -26.90
CA LYS A 97 -7.10 37.73 -27.24
C LYS A 97 -7.74 36.92 -28.38
N PRO A 98 -9.07 36.81 -28.42
CA PRO A 98 -9.79 36.09 -29.48
C PRO A 98 -9.38 36.48 -30.89
N ASP A 99 -9.04 37.78 -31.08
CA ASP A 99 -8.70 38.39 -32.38
C ASP A 99 -7.23 38.16 -32.76
N GLU A 100 -6.39 37.67 -31.83
CA GLU A 100 -4.93 37.46 -32.01
C GLU A 100 -4.57 35.99 -32.18
N LYS A 101 -5.54 35.12 -32.55
CA LYS A 101 -5.26 33.70 -32.79
C LYS A 101 -4.31 33.54 -33.98
N THR A 102 -3.23 32.84 -33.70
CA THR A 102 -2.19 32.51 -34.70
C THR A 102 -1.99 31.01 -34.75
N PRO A 103 -1.39 30.44 -35.80
CA PRO A 103 -1.02 29.02 -35.83
C PRO A 103 -0.16 28.59 -34.63
N LEU A 104 0.61 29.51 -34.05
CA LEU A 104 1.39 29.26 -32.85
C LEU A 104 0.51 29.06 -31.61
N THR A 105 -0.48 29.93 -31.41
CA THR A 105 -1.42 29.83 -30.29
C THR A 105 -2.28 28.57 -30.38
N ASP A 106 -2.70 28.19 -31.59
CA ASP A 106 -3.42 26.93 -31.83
C ASP A 106 -2.53 25.73 -31.49
N GLY A 107 -1.23 25.78 -31.78
CA GLY A 107 -0.25 24.77 -31.39
C GLY A 107 -0.10 24.66 -29.89
N ILE A 108 -0.04 25.78 -29.15
CA ILE A 108 0.05 25.79 -27.68
C ILE A 108 -1.24 25.21 -27.07
N GLU A 109 -2.41 25.58 -27.59
CA GLU A 109 -3.69 25.02 -27.13
C GLU A 109 -3.77 23.51 -27.34
N LEU A 110 -3.26 23.00 -28.46
CA LEU A 110 -3.19 21.57 -28.72
C LEU A 110 -2.28 20.85 -27.71
N VAL A 111 -1.12 21.41 -27.40
CA VAL A 111 -0.20 20.88 -26.39
C VAL A 111 -0.87 20.84 -25.02
N TYR A 112 -1.52 21.93 -24.61
CA TYR A 112 -2.26 21.99 -23.35
C TYR A 112 -3.36 20.92 -23.27
N LYS A 113 -4.17 20.76 -24.33
CA LYS A 113 -5.19 19.70 -24.40
C LYS A 113 -4.60 18.28 -24.31
N ASN A 114 -3.42 18.08 -24.88
CA ASN A 114 -2.74 16.79 -24.78
C ASN A 114 -2.27 16.51 -23.34
N PHE A 115 -1.76 17.51 -22.63
CA PHE A 115 -1.43 17.38 -21.21
C PHE A 115 -2.67 17.04 -20.37
N GLN A 116 -3.80 17.70 -20.59
CA GLN A 116 -5.05 17.39 -19.91
C GLN A 116 -5.46 15.92 -20.11
N LYS A 117 -5.40 15.41 -21.34
CA LYS A 117 -5.69 13.99 -21.62
C LYS A 117 -4.74 13.03 -20.91
N ILE A 118 -3.46 13.39 -20.80
CA ILE A 118 -2.47 12.58 -20.06
C ILE A 118 -2.80 12.58 -18.56
N LEU A 119 -3.18 13.72 -17.99
CA LEU A 119 -3.60 13.80 -16.59
C LEU A 119 -4.84 12.94 -16.34
N GLU A 120 -5.88 13.05 -17.16
CA GLU A 120 -7.10 12.23 -17.05
C GLU A 120 -6.81 10.73 -17.12
N LYS A 121 -5.93 10.31 -18.02
CA LYS A 121 -5.51 8.91 -18.15
C LYS A 121 -4.85 8.39 -16.87
N ASN A 122 -4.21 9.28 -16.09
CA ASN A 122 -3.60 8.96 -14.81
C ASN A 122 -4.52 9.26 -13.61
N ASN A 123 -5.83 9.41 -13.83
CA ASN A 123 -6.83 9.75 -12.82
C ASN A 123 -6.57 11.09 -12.12
N VAL A 124 -5.90 12.01 -12.77
CA VAL A 124 -5.69 13.37 -12.27
C VAL A 124 -6.68 14.31 -12.97
N LYS A 125 -7.52 14.97 -12.17
CA LYS A 125 -8.58 15.85 -12.67
C LYS A 125 -8.60 17.16 -11.90
N PRO A 126 -8.82 18.29 -12.56
CA PRO A 126 -9.10 19.54 -11.87
C PRO A 126 -10.48 19.45 -11.21
N PHE A 127 -10.68 20.19 -10.14
CA PHE A 127 -12.00 20.41 -9.55
C PHE A 127 -12.39 21.87 -9.65
N GLU A 128 -13.68 22.14 -9.67
CA GLU A 128 -14.21 23.50 -9.78
C GLU A 128 -14.27 24.14 -8.40
N SER A 129 -13.69 25.33 -8.27
CA SER A 129 -13.66 26.10 -7.03
C SER A 129 -14.56 27.33 -7.09
N ILE A 130 -14.65 27.99 -8.24
CA ILE A 130 -15.36 29.28 -8.38
C ILE A 130 -16.86 29.11 -8.08
N GLY A 131 -17.39 29.99 -7.24
CA GLY A 131 -18.79 29.97 -6.83
C GLY A 131 -19.13 28.97 -5.71
N HIS A 132 -18.19 28.14 -5.32
CA HIS A 132 -18.36 27.22 -4.19
C HIS A 132 -17.93 27.86 -2.88
N ALA A 133 -18.37 27.28 -1.75
CA ALA A 133 -17.90 27.68 -0.43
C ALA A 133 -16.44 27.24 -0.24
N PHE A 134 -15.67 28.07 0.44
CA PHE A 134 -14.29 27.74 0.79
C PHE A 134 -14.24 26.50 1.70
N ASP A 135 -13.39 25.56 1.35
CA ASP A 135 -13.10 24.35 2.11
C ASP A 135 -11.58 24.24 2.31
N VAL A 136 -11.14 24.20 3.55
CA VAL A 136 -9.72 24.08 3.94
C VAL A 136 -9.04 22.80 3.44
N HIS A 137 -9.80 21.77 3.11
CA HIS A 137 -9.26 20.52 2.58
C HIS A 137 -9.00 20.56 1.07
N LEU A 138 -9.57 21.54 0.36
CA LEU A 138 -9.48 21.66 -1.08
C LEU A 138 -8.80 22.95 -1.54
N HIS A 139 -8.89 24.01 -0.73
CA HIS A 139 -8.55 25.35 -1.14
C HIS A 139 -7.52 26.01 -0.22
N ASP A 140 -6.64 26.80 -0.83
CA ASP A 140 -5.72 27.74 -0.16
C ASP A 140 -6.18 29.16 -0.46
N ALA A 141 -6.72 29.90 0.52
CA ALA A 141 -7.11 31.28 0.36
C ALA A 141 -5.86 32.18 0.31
N LEU A 142 -5.59 32.82 -0.83
CA LEU A 142 -4.47 33.77 -0.97
C LEU A 142 -4.82 35.15 -0.49
N MET A 143 -6.07 35.57 -0.72
CA MET A 143 -6.57 36.87 -0.29
C MET A 143 -8.10 36.84 -0.15
N GLU A 144 -8.60 37.82 0.58
CA GLU A 144 -10.01 38.09 0.70
C GLU A 144 -10.35 39.37 -0.08
N GLU A 145 -11.49 39.41 -0.74
CA GLU A 145 -12.00 40.60 -1.37
C GLU A 145 -13.40 40.96 -0.84
N ALA A 146 -13.64 42.25 -0.67
CA ALA A 146 -14.95 42.73 -0.25
C ALA A 146 -15.93 42.61 -1.44
N ARG A 147 -16.98 41.78 -1.30
CA ARG A 147 -18.01 41.53 -2.30
C ARG A 147 -19.38 41.51 -1.62
N GLU A 148 -20.31 42.28 -2.16
CA GLU A 148 -21.69 42.33 -1.68
C GLU A 148 -22.65 41.46 -2.49
N ASP A 149 -22.24 41.08 -3.73
CA ASP A 149 -23.02 40.28 -4.68
C ASP A 149 -23.01 38.78 -4.40
N VAL A 150 -22.11 38.29 -3.51
CA VAL A 150 -21.97 36.90 -3.14
C VAL A 150 -21.89 36.73 -1.62
N LYS A 151 -22.23 35.55 -1.13
CA LYS A 151 -22.17 35.27 0.30
C LYS A 151 -20.71 35.25 0.79
N PRO A 152 -20.41 35.78 1.98
CA PRO A 152 -19.10 35.65 2.60
C PRO A 152 -18.66 34.18 2.67
N GLY A 153 -17.37 33.93 2.43
CA GLY A 153 -16.82 32.57 2.34
C GLY A 153 -17.01 31.90 0.99
N THR A 154 -17.61 32.59 0.00
CA THR A 154 -17.71 32.06 -1.36
C THR A 154 -16.43 32.37 -2.14
N ILE A 155 -15.94 31.44 -2.93
CA ILE A 155 -14.78 31.60 -3.80
C ILE A 155 -15.20 32.45 -5.03
N THR A 156 -14.57 33.59 -5.17
CA THR A 156 -14.86 34.55 -6.24
C THR A 156 -13.95 34.38 -7.44
N ASN A 157 -12.72 33.96 -7.21
CA ASN A 157 -11.76 33.75 -8.29
C ASN A 157 -10.79 32.59 -7.92
N GLU A 158 -10.29 31.91 -8.95
CA GLU A 158 -9.30 30.85 -8.86
C GLU A 158 -8.02 31.30 -9.58
N ILE A 159 -6.96 31.52 -8.78
CA ILE A 159 -5.65 31.96 -9.29
C ILE A 159 -4.84 30.77 -9.82
N GLN A 160 -5.01 29.61 -9.20
CA GLN A 160 -4.36 28.38 -9.59
C GLN A 160 -5.30 27.21 -9.37
N LYS A 161 -5.50 26.38 -10.38
CA LYS A 161 -6.42 25.24 -10.31
C LYS A 161 -5.96 24.19 -9.29
N GLY A 162 -6.92 23.70 -8.55
CA GLY A 162 -6.75 22.52 -7.71
C GLY A 162 -6.89 21.22 -8.52
N TYR A 163 -6.19 20.19 -8.09
CA TYR A 163 -6.22 18.87 -8.75
C TYR A 163 -6.40 17.75 -7.73
N MET A 164 -7.20 16.75 -8.10
CA MET A 164 -7.34 15.50 -7.40
C MET A 164 -6.68 14.35 -8.20
N MET A 165 -6.13 13.37 -7.49
CA MET A 165 -5.68 12.10 -8.06
C MET A 165 -6.49 10.96 -7.42
N GLY A 166 -7.47 10.44 -8.15
CA GLY A 166 -8.51 9.59 -7.58
C GLY A 166 -9.29 10.35 -6.50
N ASP A 167 -9.30 9.81 -5.28
CA ASP A 167 -10.00 10.41 -4.13
C ASP A 167 -9.09 11.30 -3.25
N GLN A 168 -7.83 11.49 -3.64
CA GLN A 168 -6.88 12.30 -2.87
C GLN A 168 -6.63 13.65 -3.51
N VAL A 169 -6.56 14.69 -2.70
CA VAL A 169 -6.13 16.01 -3.16
C VAL A 169 -4.64 15.93 -3.49
N LEU A 170 -4.33 16.20 -4.75
CA LEU A 170 -2.96 16.27 -5.24
C LEU A 170 -2.37 17.66 -4.98
N ARG A 171 -3.19 18.72 -5.23
CA ARG A 171 -2.84 20.13 -5.03
C ARG A 171 -4.10 20.92 -4.72
N HIS A 172 -4.07 21.76 -3.69
CA HIS A 172 -5.14 22.67 -3.37
C HIS A 172 -5.28 23.74 -4.46
N ALA A 173 -6.52 24.21 -4.68
CA ALA A 173 -6.74 25.38 -5.51
C ALA A 173 -6.36 26.65 -4.75
N LYS A 174 -5.63 27.57 -5.38
CA LYS A 174 -5.35 28.88 -4.80
C LYS A 174 -6.44 29.85 -5.22
N VAL A 175 -7.16 30.36 -4.24
CA VAL A 175 -8.41 31.08 -4.47
C VAL A 175 -8.45 32.44 -3.79
N ILE A 176 -9.36 33.29 -4.28
CA ILE A 176 -9.80 34.53 -3.64
C ILE A 176 -11.19 34.27 -3.06
N VAL A 177 -11.40 34.68 -1.82
CA VAL A 177 -12.63 34.43 -1.07
C VAL A 177 -13.34 35.74 -0.76
N ALA A 178 -14.65 35.75 -0.94
CA ALA A 178 -15.48 36.92 -0.58
C ALA A 178 -15.50 37.08 0.95
N LYS A 179 -15.34 38.36 1.40
CA LYS A 179 -15.65 38.78 2.77
C LYS A 179 -16.75 39.81 2.78
N ASN A 180 -17.36 40.04 3.95
CA ASN A 180 -18.31 41.15 4.12
C ASN A 180 -17.60 42.49 3.89
N GLY A 181 -18.25 43.40 3.14
CA GLY A 181 -17.72 44.74 2.87
C GLY A 181 -17.69 45.70 4.04
N ALA A 182 -17.97 45.25 5.28
CA ALA A 182 -18.19 46.09 6.45
C ALA A 182 -17.05 46.14 7.50
N ASP A 183 -15.92 45.52 7.21
CA ASP A 183 -14.76 45.58 8.13
C ASP A 183 -13.61 46.42 7.51
N GLU A 184 -13.71 47.74 7.67
CA GLU A 184 -12.61 48.71 7.73
C GLU A 184 -12.23 48.97 9.20
#